data_c619d7ebe5c4ff7ba41add8f86298640
#
_entry.id   c619d7ebe5c4ff7ba41add8f86298640
#
_cell.length_a   1.000
_cell.length_b   1.000
_cell.length_c   1.000
_cell.angle_alpha   90.00
_cell.angle_beta   90.00
_cell.angle_gamma   90.00
#
_symmetry.space_group_name_H-M   'P 1'
#
loop_
_entity.id
_entity.type
_entity.pdbx_description
1 polymer ?
#
loop_
_entity_poly.entity_id
_entity_poly.type
_entity_poly.pdbx_seq_one_letter_code
_entity_poly.pdbx_strand_id
1 'polypeptide(L)'
;LMLSEDVMREIDALAHRMGTNRSNLVNLILAERVEVKTPEQQINDIFTTMEQLFSTSRELVPLFTPNTQRVTVRSSLAYKYHPTLRYEVELEHGFYPGEPIGTLMVNFRTQSQGLLELLGRFFRCLSRIEDRLLPMDVAYTMDNARFTRTLSYPVKQNSTDNTPLDAEEISKAITDYVSLIDKMLKAC
;
A
#
# COMPACT_ATOMS: atom_id res chain seq x y z
N LEU A 1 -17.90 -27.10 -7.13
CA LEU A 1 -19.10 -26.72 -6.37
C LEU A 1 -20.27 -26.72 -7.35
N MET A 2 -21.27 -27.60 -7.13
CA MET A 2 -22.49 -27.57 -7.95
C MET A 2 -23.54 -26.77 -7.19
N LEU A 3 -23.97 -25.66 -7.77
CA LEU A 3 -25.04 -24.81 -7.24
C LEU A 3 -26.30 -25.05 -8.12
N SER A 4 -27.50 -24.94 -7.53
CA SER A 4 -28.75 -25.03 -8.30
C SER A 4 -28.88 -23.82 -9.25
N GLU A 5 -29.63 -23.97 -10.33
CA GLU A 5 -29.82 -22.91 -11.33
C GLU A 5 -30.42 -21.63 -10.72
N ASP A 6 -31.35 -21.79 -9.78
CA ASP A 6 -32.01 -20.68 -9.11
C ASP A 6 -31.00 -19.89 -8.24
N VAL A 7 -30.13 -20.59 -7.48
CA VAL A 7 -29.09 -19.97 -6.70
C VAL A 7 -28.08 -19.25 -7.59
N MET A 8 -27.69 -19.87 -8.71
CA MET A 8 -26.78 -19.24 -9.67
C MET A 8 -27.36 -17.96 -10.26
N ARG A 9 -28.63 -17.93 -10.60
CA ARG A 9 -29.33 -16.76 -11.13
C ARG A 9 -29.33 -15.60 -10.12
N GLU A 10 -29.66 -15.89 -8.86
CA GLU A 10 -29.67 -14.87 -7.80
C GLU A 10 -28.26 -14.36 -7.49
N ILE A 11 -27.25 -15.22 -7.48
CA ILE A 11 -25.85 -14.82 -7.32
C ILE A 11 -25.39 -13.91 -8.48
N ASP A 12 -25.76 -14.21 -9.71
CA ASP A 12 -25.42 -13.37 -10.86
C ASP A 12 -26.08 -11.98 -10.76
N ALA A 13 -27.36 -11.94 -10.40
CA ALA A 13 -28.06 -10.68 -10.20
C ALA A 13 -27.44 -9.84 -9.07
N LEU A 14 -27.04 -10.50 -7.98
CA LEU A 14 -26.40 -9.82 -6.85
C LEU A 14 -24.99 -9.35 -7.22
N ALA A 15 -24.20 -10.17 -7.92
CA ALA A 15 -22.86 -9.80 -8.37
C ALA A 15 -22.90 -8.58 -9.29
N HIS A 16 -23.86 -8.53 -10.21
CA HIS A 16 -24.05 -7.38 -11.08
C HIS A 16 -24.42 -6.11 -10.28
N ARG A 17 -25.30 -6.19 -9.29
CA ARG A 17 -25.64 -5.05 -8.41
C ARG A 17 -24.46 -4.56 -7.59
N MET A 18 -23.58 -5.47 -7.16
CA MET A 18 -22.38 -5.14 -6.37
C MET A 18 -21.17 -4.75 -7.22
N GLY A 19 -21.29 -4.75 -8.55
CA GLY A 19 -20.17 -4.43 -9.45
C GLY A 19 -19.02 -5.43 -9.40
N THR A 20 -19.31 -6.70 -9.07
CA THR A 20 -18.34 -7.79 -8.96
C THR A 20 -18.71 -8.96 -9.88
N ASN A 21 -17.87 -9.99 -9.92
CA ASN A 21 -18.18 -11.22 -10.65
C ASN A 21 -18.70 -12.32 -9.71
N ARG A 22 -19.33 -13.34 -10.30
CA ARG A 22 -19.92 -14.50 -9.58
C ARG A 22 -18.91 -15.16 -8.63
N SER A 23 -17.71 -15.44 -9.11
CA SER A 23 -16.69 -16.16 -8.32
C SER A 23 -16.28 -15.38 -7.09
N ASN A 24 -16.04 -14.08 -7.23
CA ASN A 24 -15.68 -13.21 -6.10
C ASN A 24 -16.84 -13.11 -5.09
N LEU A 25 -18.09 -13.00 -5.57
CA LEU A 25 -19.25 -12.94 -4.67
C LEU A 25 -19.45 -14.24 -3.90
N VAL A 26 -19.34 -15.39 -4.57
CA VAL A 26 -19.42 -16.70 -3.89
C VAL A 26 -18.32 -16.84 -2.85
N ASN A 27 -17.10 -16.45 -3.20
CA ASN A 27 -15.96 -16.48 -2.26
C ASN A 27 -16.20 -15.58 -1.05
N LEU A 28 -16.73 -14.37 -1.28
CA LEU A 28 -17.09 -13.43 -0.23
C LEU A 28 -18.14 -14.00 0.74
N ILE A 29 -19.22 -14.56 0.20
CA ILE A 29 -20.29 -15.16 1.00
C ILE A 29 -19.78 -16.36 1.81
N LEU A 30 -18.93 -17.21 1.20
CA LEU A 30 -18.36 -18.36 1.90
C LEU A 30 -17.37 -17.92 2.99
N ALA A 31 -16.52 -16.94 2.69
CA ALA A 31 -15.56 -16.39 3.64
C ALA A 31 -16.27 -15.78 4.87
N GLU A 32 -17.33 -15.00 4.64
CA GLU A 32 -18.17 -14.45 5.70
C GLU A 32 -18.80 -15.57 6.56
N ARG A 33 -19.27 -16.64 5.93
CA ARG A 33 -19.91 -17.74 6.66
C ARG A 33 -18.95 -18.54 7.52
N VAL A 34 -17.68 -18.65 7.10
CA VAL A 34 -16.63 -19.36 7.87
C VAL A 34 -15.75 -18.41 8.70
N GLU A 35 -16.15 -17.14 8.79
CA GLU A 35 -15.44 -16.10 9.55
C GLU A 35 -13.97 -15.89 9.15
N VAL A 36 -13.68 -16.09 7.84
CA VAL A 36 -12.35 -15.87 7.25
C VAL A 36 -12.39 -14.60 6.40
N LYS A 37 -11.47 -13.68 6.61
CA LYS A 37 -11.34 -12.49 5.75
C LYS A 37 -10.76 -12.86 4.39
N THR A 38 -11.38 -12.36 3.32
CA THR A 38 -10.77 -12.46 1.98
C THR A 38 -9.56 -11.53 1.86
N PRO A 39 -8.62 -11.79 0.93
CA PRO A 39 -7.50 -10.88 0.67
C PRO A 39 -7.95 -9.46 0.36
N GLU A 40 -9.03 -9.29 -0.39
CA GLU A 40 -9.59 -7.97 -0.71
C GLU A 40 -10.11 -7.25 0.52
N GLN A 41 -10.76 -7.98 1.44
CA GLN A 41 -11.22 -7.42 2.72
C GLN A 41 -10.03 -7.00 3.58
N GLN A 42 -8.97 -7.80 3.63
CA GLN A 42 -7.75 -7.46 4.37
C GLN A 42 -7.09 -6.18 3.82
N ILE A 43 -6.95 -6.07 2.49
CA ILE A 43 -6.41 -4.87 1.84
C ILE A 43 -7.27 -3.64 2.15
N ASN A 44 -8.60 -3.79 2.07
CA ASN A 44 -9.51 -2.69 2.36
C ASN A 44 -9.44 -2.23 3.83
N ASP A 45 -9.32 -3.16 4.77
CA ASP A 45 -9.11 -2.86 6.20
C ASP A 45 -7.80 -2.09 6.41
N ILE A 46 -6.70 -2.53 5.76
CA ILE A 46 -5.40 -1.85 5.80
C ILE A 46 -5.54 -0.42 5.30
N PHE A 47 -6.13 -0.22 4.13
CA PHE A 47 -6.26 1.12 3.55
C PHE A 47 -7.18 2.03 4.35
N THR A 48 -8.27 1.50 4.92
CA THR A 48 -9.16 2.26 5.81
C THR A 48 -8.41 2.74 7.06
N THR A 49 -7.61 1.87 7.66
CA THR A 49 -6.77 2.23 8.82
C THR A 49 -5.71 3.26 8.44
N MET A 50 -5.03 3.10 7.30
CA MET A 50 -4.07 4.08 6.79
C MET A 50 -4.71 5.46 6.56
N GLU A 51 -5.94 5.50 6.01
CA GLU A 51 -6.67 6.75 5.80
C GLU A 51 -6.92 7.46 7.14
N GLN A 52 -7.36 6.72 8.16
CA GLN A 52 -7.56 7.26 9.50
C GLN A 52 -6.26 7.82 10.08
N LEU A 53 -5.15 7.09 9.95
CA LEU A 53 -3.85 7.52 10.45
C LEU A 53 -3.34 8.77 9.73
N PHE A 54 -3.46 8.84 8.40
CA PHE A 54 -3.07 10.03 7.63
C PHE A 54 -3.99 11.23 7.88
N SER A 55 -5.28 11.02 8.19
CA SER A 55 -6.21 12.11 8.45
C SER A 55 -5.84 12.95 9.67
N THR A 56 -5.02 12.40 10.57
CA THR A 56 -4.47 13.15 11.71
C THR A 56 -3.33 14.09 11.31
N SER A 57 -2.74 13.92 10.13
CA SER A 57 -1.66 14.76 9.60
C SER A 57 -2.24 15.94 8.83
N ARG A 58 -1.68 17.15 9.04
CA ARG A 58 -2.04 18.34 8.24
C ARG A 58 -1.30 18.40 6.90
N GLU A 59 -0.25 17.63 6.73
CA GLU A 59 0.68 17.73 5.61
C GLU A 59 0.52 16.60 4.59
N LEU A 60 0.04 15.46 5.05
CA LEU A 60 -0.21 14.27 4.23
C LEU A 60 -1.71 14.14 4.00
N VAL A 61 -2.15 14.37 2.77
CA VAL A 61 -3.58 14.35 2.40
C VAL A 61 -3.89 13.06 1.65
N PRO A 62 -4.60 12.12 2.28
CA PRO A 62 -5.00 10.88 1.61
C PRO A 62 -6.05 11.17 0.53
N LEU A 63 -5.94 10.48 -0.59
CA LEU A 63 -6.90 10.42 -1.68
C LEU A 63 -7.35 8.98 -1.80
N PHE A 64 -8.38 8.64 -1.09
CA PHE A 64 -8.90 7.28 -1.06
C PHE A 64 -9.90 7.06 -2.20
N THR A 65 -9.75 5.93 -2.90
CA THR A 65 -10.72 5.46 -3.88
C THR A 65 -11.21 4.09 -3.42
N PRO A 66 -12.49 3.94 -3.06
CA PRO A 66 -13.04 2.66 -2.61
C PRO A 66 -12.79 1.54 -3.62
N ASN A 67 -12.59 0.32 -3.13
CA ASN A 67 -12.40 -0.90 -3.93
C ASN A 67 -11.17 -0.89 -4.87
N THR A 68 -10.15 -0.12 -4.55
CA THR A 68 -8.87 -0.16 -5.26
C THR A 68 -7.81 -0.82 -4.38
N GLN A 69 -6.86 -1.51 -5.04
CA GLN A 69 -5.66 -2.07 -4.38
C GLN A 69 -4.57 -1.01 -4.17
N ARG A 70 -4.94 0.26 -4.28
CA ARG A 70 -4.02 1.39 -4.26
C ARG A 70 -4.59 2.54 -3.43
N VAL A 71 -3.77 3.07 -2.55
CA VAL A 71 -4.03 4.34 -1.86
C VAL A 71 -3.01 5.39 -2.32
N THR A 72 -3.48 6.61 -2.49
CA THR A 72 -2.64 7.76 -2.84
C THR A 72 -2.64 8.76 -1.70
N VAL A 73 -1.44 9.24 -1.34
CA VAL A 73 -1.27 10.32 -0.36
C VAL A 73 -0.50 11.46 -1.02
N ARG A 74 -0.99 12.68 -0.88
CA ARG A 74 -0.33 13.88 -1.40
C ARG A 74 0.34 14.67 -0.30
N SER A 75 1.52 15.21 -0.62
CA SER A 75 2.25 16.18 0.17
C SER A 75 2.84 17.26 -0.73
N SER A 76 3.34 18.34 -0.16
CA SER A 76 4.03 19.41 -0.89
C SER A 76 5.35 19.75 -0.21
N LEU A 77 6.38 20.03 -1.03
CA LEU A 77 7.67 20.51 -0.54
C LEU A 77 7.63 22.04 -0.33
N ALA A 78 8.29 22.49 0.71
CA ALA A 78 8.55 23.92 0.95
C ALA A 78 9.67 24.42 0.03
N TYR A 79 9.50 24.28 -1.28
CA TYR A 79 10.43 24.68 -2.32
C TYR A 79 9.74 25.63 -3.31
N LYS A 80 10.52 26.31 -4.16
CA LYS A 80 9.99 27.24 -5.17
C LYS A 80 8.88 26.56 -6.00
N TYR A 81 7.71 27.19 -6.09
CA TYR A 81 6.48 26.68 -6.73
C TYR A 81 5.80 25.49 -6.04
N HIS A 82 6.15 25.18 -4.79
CA HIS A 82 5.53 24.13 -3.98
C HIS A 82 5.30 22.81 -4.75
N PRO A 83 6.37 22.16 -5.22
CA PRO A 83 6.22 20.93 -5.99
C PRO A 83 5.51 19.87 -5.17
N THR A 84 4.61 19.16 -5.82
CA THR A 84 3.78 18.14 -5.16
C THR A 84 4.49 16.79 -5.18
N LEU A 85 4.51 16.14 -4.03
CA LEU A 85 4.84 14.73 -3.87
C LEU A 85 3.55 13.91 -3.86
N ARG A 86 3.59 12.76 -4.51
CA ARG A 86 2.51 11.79 -4.48
C ARG A 86 3.09 10.44 -4.10
N TYR A 87 2.67 9.96 -2.95
CA TYR A 87 2.95 8.61 -2.46
C TYR A 87 1.81 7.70 -2.90
N GLU A 88 2.10 6.62 -3.57
CA GLU A 88 1.14 5.62 -4.00
C GLU A 88 1.57 4.28 -3.39
N VAL A 89 0.70 3.70 -2.57
CA VAL A 89 0.89 2.37 -1.99
C VAL A 89 -0.05 1.42 -2.70
N GLU A 90 0.52 0.38 -3.29
CA GLU A 90 -0.20 -0.70 -3.93
C GLU A 90 0.11 -1.99 -3.16
N LEU A 91 -0.93 -2.70 -2.72
CA LEU A 91 -0.80 -3.95 -2.00
C LEU A 91 -1.16 -5.13 -2.89
N GLU A 92 -0.43 -6.22 -2.72
CA GLU A 92 -0.66 -7.46 -3.45
C GLU A 92 -1.62 -8.37 -2.70
N HIS A 93 -2.22 -9.33 -3.42
CA HIS A 93 -3.07 -10.33 -2.80
C HIS A 93 -2.25 -11.38 -2.08
N GLY A 94 -2.51 -11.54 -0.80
CA GLY A 94 -1.86 -12.52 0.06
C GLY A 94 -0.62 -11.95 0.76
N PHE A 95 -0.67 -11.98 2.08
CA PHE A 95 0.42 -11.50 2.93
C PHE A 95 1.11 -12.71 3.54
N TYR A 96 2.21 -13.15 2.91
CA TYR A 96 3.01 -14.27 3.40
C TYR A 96 4.29 -13.74 4.05
N PRO A 97 4.68 -14.31 5.20
CA PRO A 97 5.93 -13.92 5.85
C PRO A 97 7.14 -14.11 4.93
N GLY A 98 7.95 -13.07 4.77
CA GLY A 98 9.15 -13.08 3.91
C GLY A 98 8.91 -12.76 2.43
N GLU A 99 7.66 -12.62 2.00
CA GLU A 99 7.32 -12.18 0.64
C GLU A 99 7.02 -10.68 0.59
N PRO A 100 7.14 -10.05 -0.59
CA PRO A 100 6.67 -8.69 -0.80
C PRO A 100 5.17 -8.59 -0.52
N ILE A 101 4.76 -7.57 0.21
CA ILE A 101 3.35 -7.28 0.50
C ILE A 101 2.77 -6.23 -0.44
N GLY A 102 3.63 -5.57 -1.20
CA GLY A 102 3.23 -4.52 -2.12
C GLY A 102 4.37 -3.62 -2.55
N THR A 103 4.01 -2.46 -3.07
CA THR A 103 4.95 -1.48 -3.61
C THR A 103 4.59 -0.06 -3.18
N LEU A 104 5.60 0.70 -2.75
CA LEU A 104 5.51 2.14 -2.57
C LEU A 104 6.11 2.84 -3.77
N MET A 105 5.34 3.72 -4.40
CA MET A 105 5.79 4.62 -5.46
C MET A 105 5.74 6.06 -4.96
N VAL A 106 6.83 6.81 -5.17
CA VAL A 106 6.89 8.24 -4.88
C VAL A 106 7.08 8.99 -6.19
N ASN A 107 6.07 9.73 -6.59
CA ASN A 107 6.07 10.51 -7.82
C ASN A 107 6.31 11.99 -7.51
N PHE A 108 7.21 12.64 -8.26
CA PHE A 108 7.58 14.06 -8.11
C PHE A 108 6.97 14.87 -9.25
N ARG A 109 6.13 15.83 -8.91
CA ARG A 109 5.60 16.78 -9.88
C ARG A 109 6.44 18.07 -9.87
N THR A 110 7.53 18.07 -10.62
CA THR A 110 8.42 19.22 -10.78
C THR A 110 9.04 19.24 -12.17
N GLN A 111 9.35 20.43 -12.67
CA GLN A 111 10.14 20.63 -13.89
C GLN A 111 11.57 21.08 -13.56
N SER A 112 11.89 21.27 -12.28
CA SER A 112 13.23 21.69 -11.85
C SER A 112 14.21 20.53 -11.93
N GLN A 113 15.15 20.55 -12.86
CA GLN A 113 16.20 19.55 -13.00
C GLN A 113 17.05 19.44 -11.74
N GLY A 114 17.42 20.59 -11.13
CA GLY A 114 18.18 20.61 -9.88
C GLY A 114 17.46 19.92 -8.72
N LEU A 115 16.12 20.10 -8.64
CA LEU A 115 15.33 19.39 -7.61
C LEU A 115 15.27 17.88 -7.91
N LEU A 116 15.08 17.48 -9.17
CA LEU A 116 15.09 16.06 -9.57
C LEU A 116 16.42 15.38 -9.25
N GLU A 117 17.54 16.06 -9.49
CA GLU A 117 18.87 15.56 -9.13
C GLU A 117 19.03 15.41 -7.60
N LEU A 118 18.57 16.39 -6.83
CA LEU A 118 18.60 16.33 -5.36
C LEU A 118 17.77 15.16 -4.84
N LEU A 119 16.54 15.01 -5.33
CA LEU A 119 15.67 13.90 -4.98
C LEU A 119 16.30 12.55 -5.36
N GLY A 120 16.89 12.47 -6.53
CA GLY A 120 17.63 11.27 -6.96
C GLY A 120 18.81 10.92 -6.07
N ARG A 121 19.56 11.93 -5.56
CA ARG A 121 20.64 11.71 -4.56
C ARG A 121 20.08 11.25 -3.23
N PHE A 122 18.99 11.86 -2.78
CA PHE A 122 18.32 11.50 -1.54
C PHE A 122 17.90 10.01 -1.56
N PHE A 123 17.17 9.57 -2.60
CA PHE A 123 16.68 8.19 -2.66
C PHE A 123 17.79 7.17 -2.85
N ARG A 124 18.86 7.50 -3.57
CA ARG A 124 20.06 6.65 -3.62
C ARG A 124 20.78 6.53 -2.28
N CYS A 125 20.76 7.60 -1.47
CA CYS A 125 21.30 7.55 -0.11
C CYS A 125 20.40 6.69 0.79
N LEU A 126 19.09 6.90 0.73
CA LEU A 126 18.11 6.16 1.50
C LEU A 126 18.20 4.65 1.21
N SER A 127 18.21 4.24 -0.07
CA SER A 127 18.32 2.82 -0.42
C SER A 127 19.59 2.18 0.13
N ARG A 128 20.74 2.86 0.07
CA ARG A 128 22.00 2.35 0.65
C ARG A 128 21.97 2.23 2.17
N ILE A 129 21.23 3.10 2.85
CA ILE A 129 21.04 3.02 4.31
C ILE A 129 20.16 1.82 4.62
N GLU A 130 19.05 1.66 3.92
CA GLU A 130 18.11 0.56 4.11
C GLU A 130 18.77 -0.79 3.80
N ASP A 131 19.53 -0.92 2.73
CA ASP A 131 20.29 -2.15 2.37
C ASP A 131 21.25 -2.62 3.49
N ARG A 132 21.71 -1.68 4.34
CA ARG A 132 22.58 -2.01 5.48
C ARG A 132 21.84 -2.31 6.77
N LEU A 133 20.65 -1.77 6.93
CA LEU A 133 19.89 -1.82 8.18
C LEU A 133 18.77 -2.85 8.16
N LEU A 134 18.19 -3.11 6.98
CA LEU A 134 17.09 -4.06 6.86
C LEU A 134 17.61 -5.48 6.70
N PRO A 135 17.04 -6.45 7.41
CA PRO A 135 17.44 -7.86 7.34
C PRO A 135 16.87 -8.61 6.12
N MET A 136 16.33 -7.88 5.15
CA MET A 136 15.63 -8.42 3.98
C MET A 136 16.05 -7.69 2.72
N ASP A 137 15.96 -8.39 1.59
CA ASP A 137 16.18 -7.79 0.28
C ASP A 137 14.97 -6.89 -0.11
N VAL A 138 15.26 -5.62 -0.40
CA VAL A 138 14.29 -4.65 -0.86
C VAL A 138 14.68 -4.19 -2.26
N ALA A 139 13.78 -4.30 -3.22
CA ALA A 139 14.02 -3.81 -4.56
C ALA A 139 13.67 -2.32 -4.67
N TYR A 140 14.58 -1.56 -5.30
CA TYR A 140 14.41 -0.14 -5.56
C TYR A 140 14.59 0.16 -7.04
N THR A 141 13.77 1.06 -7.56
CA THR A 141 13.98 1.65 -8.88
C THR A 141 13.86 3.16 -8.78
N MET A 142 14.67 3.87 -9.57
CA MET A 142 14.59 5.32 -9.72
C MET A 142 14.57 5.67 -11.19
N ASP A 143 13.46 6.20 -11.65
CA ASP A 143 13.27 6.67 -13.02
C ASP A 143 12.83 8.14 -13.00
N ASN A 144 13.69 9.02 -13.52
CA ASN A 144 13.50 10.48 -13.61
C ASN A 144 12.77 11.11 -12.41
N ALA A 145 11.43 11.07 -12.42
CA ALA A 145 10.56 11.71 -11.44
C ALA A 145 9.79 10.71 -10.58
N ARG A 146 10.23 9.44 -10.56
CA ARG A 146 9.58 8.37 -9.80
C ARG A 146 10.61 7.52 -9.07
N PHE A 147 10.41 7.35 -7.78
CA PHE A 147 11.06 6.33 -6.97
C PHE A 147 10.08 5.21 -6.66
N THR A 148 10.52 3.98 -6.76
CA THR A 148 9.72 2.80 -6.42
C THR A 148 10.49 1.92 -5.44
N ARG A 149 9.80 1.41 -4.44
CA ARG A 149 10.33 0.52 -3.41
C ARG A 149 9.36 -0.60 -3.14
N THR A 150 9.87 -1.83 -3.11
CA THR A 150 9.10 -3.00 -2.66
C THR A 150 8.84 -2.92 -1.16
N LEU A 151 7.60 -3.12 -0.76
CA LEU A 151 7.21 -3.23 0.65
C LEU A 151 7.29 -4.71 1.05
N SER A 152 8.14 -5.00 2.02
CA SER A 152 8.31 -6.33 2.58
C SER A 152 8.09 -6.27 4.09
N TYR A 153 7.53 -7.33 4.64
CA TYR A 153 7.31 -7.43 6.08
C TYR A 153 8.39 -8.32 6.70
N PRO A 154 9.07 -7.85 7.76
CA PRO A 154 10.12 -8.64 8.38
C PRO A 154 9.54 -9.89 9.03
N VAL A 155 10.12 -11.04 8.73
CA VAL A 155 9.82 -12.29 9.44
C VAL A 155 10.31 -12.14 10.88
N LYS A 156 9.41 -12.25 11.86
CA LYS A 156 9.81 -12.30 13.27
C LYS A 156 10.61 -13.60 13.48
N GLN A 157 11.91 -13.48 13.72
CA GLN A 157 12.85 -14.61 13.81
C GLN A 157 12.48 -15.72 14.84
N ASN A 158 11.48 -15.50 15.67
CA ASN A 158 11.07 -16.43 16.73
C ASN A 158 9.63 -16.91 16.64
N SER A 159 8.88 -16.60 15.59
CA SER A 159 7.52 -17.10 15.43
C SER A 159 7.52 -18.35 14.55
N THR A 160 7.39 -19.50 15.14
CA THR A 160 6.96 -20.75 14.49
C THR A 160 5.50 -20.70 14.04
N ASP A 161 4.81 -19.63 14.35
CA ASP A 161 3.42 -19.39 13.98
C ASP A 161 3.34 -18.70 12.61
N ASN A 162 2.70 -19.40 11.69
CA ASN A 162 2.27 -18.92 10.39
C ASN A 162 1.04 -17.98 10.55
N THR A 163 1.03 -17.17 11.61
CA THR A 163 -0.06 -16.24 11.88
C THR A 163 -0.10 -15.17 10.79
N PRO A 164 -1.27 -14.93 10.18
CA PRO A 164 -1.42 -13.83 9.22
C PRO A 164 -1.00 -12.52 9.87
N LEU A 165 -0.34 -11.68 9.07
CA LEU A 165 0.06 -10.34 9.51
C LEU A 165 -1.19 -9.54 9.89
N ASP A 166 -1.11 -8.84 11.04
CA ASP A 166 -2.20 -7.98 11.47
C ASP A 166 -2.31 -6.75 10.55
N ALA A 167 -3.52 -6.49 10.06
CA ALA A 167 -3.81 -5.34 9.21
C ALA A 167 -3.45 -4.02 9.87
N GLU A 168 -3.61 -3.90 11.18
CA GLU A 168 -3.27 -2.70 11.94
C GLU A 168 -1.74 -2.49 12.00
N GLU A 169 -0.97 -3.55 12.26
CA GLU A 169 0.50 -3.50 12.25
C GLU A 169 1.04 -3.09 10.88
N ILE A 170 0.51 -3.67 9.79
CA ILE A 170 0.89 -3.33 8.41
C ILE A 170 0.56 -1.86 8.11
N SER A 171 -0.66 -1.43 8.41
CA SER A 171 -1.14 -0.06 8.18
C SER A 171 -0.26 0.96 8.86
N LYS A 172 0.05 0.71 10.13
CA LYS A 172 0.92 1.57 10.94
C LYS A 172 2.34 1.62 10.37
N ALA A 173 2.94 0.47 10.05
CA ALA A 173 4.29 0.40 9.51
C ALA A 173 4.42 1.19 8.19
N ILE A 174 3.46 1.03 7.27
CA ILE A 174 3.47 1.75 6.00
C ILE A 174 3.26 3.26 6.23
N THR A 175 2.31 3.64 7.09
CA THR A 175 2.02 5.05 7.40
C THR A 175 3.21 5.74 8.06
N ASP A 176 3.85 5.09 9.02
CA ASP A 176 5.05 5.61 9.70
C ASP A 176 6.20 5.76 8.71
N TYR A 177 6.39 4.80 7.81
CA TYR A 177 7.44 4.85 6.79
C TYR A 177 7.22 5.99 5.79
N VAL A 178 6.00 6.15 5.25
CA VAL A 178 5.66 7.28 4.35
C VAL A 178 5.86 8.62 5.06
N SER A 179 5.43 8.71 6.32
CA SER A 179 5.58 9.92 7.13
C SER A 179 7.06 10.24 7.41
N LEU A 180 7.88 9.23 7.63
CA LEU A 180 9.33 9.39 7.82
C LEU A 180 10.00 9.92 6.55
N ILE A 181 9.72 9.31 5.39
CA ILE A 181 10.25 9.79 4.10
C ILE A 181 9.84 11.24 3.84
N ASP A 182 8.56 11.57 4.05
CA ASP A 182 8.05 12.91 3.82
C ASP A 182 8.76 13.95 4.71
N LYS A 183 8.95 13.64 5.99
CA LYS A 183 9.70 14.50 6.92
C LYS A 183 11.16 14.65 6.52
N MET A 184 11.82 13.58 6.11
CA MET A 184 13.22 13.64 5.66
C MET A 184 13.36 14.46 4.38
N LEU A 185 12.45 14.32 3.42
CA LEU A 185 12.44 15.11 2.18
C LEU A 185 12.21 16.60 2.43
N LYS A 186 11.42 16.95 3.45
CA LYS A 186 11.16 18.34 3.84
C LYS A 186 12.31 18.97 4.64
N ALA A 187 13.17 18.14 5.23
CA ALA A 187 14.34 18.59 5.99
C ALA A 187 15.59 18.77 5.12
N CYS A 188 15.58 18.29 3.86
CA CYS A 188 16.68 18.44 2.90
C CYS A 188 16.56 19.75 2.13
#